data_db4c6d3dc27c6f8a045e5f4db5aa15d8
#
_entry.id   db4c6d3dc27c6f8a045e5f4db5aa15d8
#
_cell.length_a   1.000
_cell.length_b   1.000
_cell.length_c   1.000
_cell.angle_alpha   90.00
_cell.angle_beta   90.00
_cell.angle_gamma   90.00
#
_symmetry.space_group_name_H-M   'P 1'
#
loop_
_entity.id
_entity.type
_entity.pdbx_description
1 polymer ?
#
loop_
_entity_poly.entity_id
_entity_poly.type
_entity_poly.pdbx_seq_one_letter_code
_entity_poly.pdbx_strand_id
1 'polypeptide(L)'
;MLNVLKTPATPQPEIGSPTWDYVKRLKDTIGMKLLVKGIVTREDAELAMQNGVDGVYISNHGGRAENSLRPTIQCVPEVAAGVAGRAPILVDGGVRRGVDIFKALALGATAVGVGRPYMWGLASFGQPGVEMVLDILRRELQLIMRQTGVTSVQNISKNYIIDRQI
;
A
#
# COMPACT_ATOMS: atom_id res chain seq x y z
N MET A 1 3.60 17.16 -36.33
CA MET A 1 2.96 15.82 -36.16
C MET A 1 4.05 14.81 -35.89
N LEU A 2 4.22 14.40 -34.62
CA LEU A 2 5.14 13.31 -34.28
C LEU A 2 4.45 11.98 -34.59
N ASN A 3 4.93 11.28 -35.62
CA ASN A 3 4.59 9.89 -35.88
C ASN A 3 5.23 9.03 -34.79
N VAL A 4 4.45 8.70 -33.76
CA VAL A 4 4.82 7.63 -32.83
C VAL A 4 4.73 6.33 -33.62
N LEU A 5 5.87 5.78 -34.00
CA LEU A 5 5.97 4.43 -34.54
C LEU A 5 5.32 3.47 -33.57
N LYS A 6 4.13 3.00 -33.91
CA LYS A 6 3.51 1.87 -33.19
C LYS A 6 4.37 0.65 -33.48
N THR A 7 5.27 0.32 -32.56
CA THR A 7 5.84 -1.01 -32.51
C THR A 7 4.69 -2.00 -32.35
N PRO A 8 4.57 -3.04 -33.22
CA PRO A 8 3.56 -4.06 -33.03
C PRO A 8 3.72 -4.62 -31.61
N ALA A 9 2.67 -4.56 -30.82
CA ALA A 9 2.68 -5.21 -29.51
C ALA A 9 2.98 -6.69 -29.74
N THR A 10 4.10 -7.17 -29.24
CA THR A 10 4.34 -8.61 -29.14
C THR A 10 3.14 -9.19 -28.41
N PRO A 11 2.48 -10.26 -28.93
CA PRO A 11 1.40 -10.89 -28.23
C PRO A 11 1.91 -11.28 -26.82
N GLN A 12 1.42 -10.61 -25.81
CA GLN A 12 1.67 -11.01 -24.44
C GLN A 12 0.99 -12.38 -24.28
N PRO A 13 1.66 -13.40 -23.75
CA PRO A 13 0.97 -14.63 -23.41
C PRO A 13 -0.24 -14.24 -22.57
N GLU A 14 -1.42 -14.77 -22.85
CA GLU A 14 -2.60 -14.64 -22.01
C GLU A 14 -2.27 -15.23 -20.65
N ILE A 15 -1.70 -14.42 -19.78
CA ILE A 15 -1.59 -14.74 -18.36
C ILE A 15 -3.02 -14.59 -17.86
N GLY A 16 -3.73 -15.72 -17.79
CA GLY A 16 -5.05 -15.77 -17.19
C GLY A 16 -5.01 -15.02 -15.85
N SER A 17 -6.06 -14.25 -15.58
CA SER A 17 -6.15 -13.51 -14.30
C SER A 17 -5.83 -14.47 -13.15
N PRO A 18 -4.92 -14.12 -12.22
CA PRO A 18 -4.59 -15.00 -11.11
C PRO A 18 -5.85 -15.26 -10.27
N THR A 19 -6.20 -16.54 -10.11
CA THR A 19 -7.30 -16.98 -9.27
C THR A 19 -6.82 -17.25 -7.84
N TRP A 20 -7.75 -17.33 -6.90
CA TRP A 20 -7.41 -17.72 -5.52
C TRP A 20 -6.82 -19.12 -5.41
N ASP A 21 -7.24 -20.05 -6.30
CA ASP A 21 -6.62 -21.37 -6.41
C ASP A 21 -5.15 -21.28 -6.85
N TYR A 22 -4.82 -20.35 -7.73
CA TYR A 22 -3.44 -20.11 -8.12
C TYR A 22 -2.64 -19.56 -6.92
N VAL A 23 -3.18 -18.59 -6.17
CA VAL A 23 -2.55 -18.02 -4.98
C VAL A 23 -2.29 -19.14 -3.95
N LYS A 24 -3.28 -20.00 -3.70
CA LYS A 24 -3.14 -21.11 -2.77
C LYS A 24 -2.05 -22.09 -3.23
N ARG A 25 -2.04 -22.52 -4.49
CA ARG A 25 -1.01 -23.41 -5.03
C ARG A 25 0.39 -22.76 -4.91
N LEU A 26 0.49 -21.48 -5.22
CA LEU A 26 1.76 -20.75 -5.07
C LEU A 26 2.21 -20.79 -3.62
N LYS A 27 1.34 -20.46 -2.68
CA LYS A 27 1.62 -20.49 -1.25
C LYS A 27 2.07 -21.87 -0.77
N ASP A 28 1.41 -22.92 -1.22
CA ASP A 28 1.73 -24.31 -0.84
C ASP A 28 3.07 -24.79 -1.44
N THR A 29 3.54 -24.15 -2.52
CA THR A 29 4.76 -24.55 -3.25
C THR A 29 6.00 -23.79 -2.78
N ILE A 30 5.86 -22.52 -2.39
CA ILE A 30 6.99 -21.67 -2.03
C ILE A 30 7.28 -21.73 -0.53
N GLY A 31 8.56 -21.81 -0.14
CA GLY A 31 8.99 -21.68 1.26
C GLY A 31 9.10 -20.24 1.77
N MET A 32 8.69 -19.25 0.97
CA MET A 32 8.79 -17.82 1.30
C MET A 32 7.45 -17.27 1.80
N LYS A 33 7.52 -16.09 2.45
CA LYS A 33 6.33 -15.32 2.78
C LYS A 33 5.69 -14.77 1.50
N LEU A 34 4.37 -14.95 1.37
CA LEU A 34 3.58 -14.48 0.24
C LEU A 34 2.73 -13.30 0.64
N LEU A 35 2.90 -12.17 -0.06
CA LEU A 35 2.04 -11.00 0.04
C LEU A 35 1.26 -10.84 -1.26
N VAL A 36 -0.06 -10.63 -1.15
CA VAL A 36 -0.91 -10.30 -2.30
C VAL A 36 -1.13 -8.80 -2.34
N LYS A 37 -0.81 -8.20 -3.50
CA LYS A 37 -0.90 -6.75 -3.72
C LYS A 37 -2.08 -6.41 -4.64
N GLY A 38 -2.75 -5.29 -4.37
CA GLY A 38 -3.93 -4.84 -5.12
C GLY A 38 -5.25 -5.13 -4.37
N ILE A 39 -5.16 -5.56 -3.12
CA ILE A 39 -6.33 -5.79 -2.26
C ILE A 39 -6.92 -4.44 -1.86
N VAL A 40 -8.18 -4.21 -2.17
CA VAL A 40 -8.87 -2.93 -1.89
C VAL A 40 -10.25 -3.12 -1.25
N THR A 41 -10.70 -4.36 -1.09
CA THR A 41 -11.99 -4.70 -0.48
C THR A 41 -11.82 -5.62 0.72
N ARG A 42 -12.83 -5.64 1.58
CA ARG A 42 -12.90 -6.56 2.72
C ARG A 42 -12.95 -8.01 2.26
N GLU A 43 -13.76 -8.29 1.25
CA GLU A 43 -14.00 -9.64 0.72
C GLU A 43 -12.71 -10.27 0.19
N ASP A 44 -11.93 -9.53 -0.59
CA ASP A 44 -10.64 -10.01 -1.08
C ASP A 44 -9.63 -10.20 0.06
N ALA A 45 -9.67 -9.36 1.07
CA ALA A 45 -8.83 -9.53 2.26
C ALA A 45 -9.20 -10.82 3.04
N GLU A 46 -10.49 -11.12 3.18
CA GLU A 46 -10.96 -12.36 3.80
C GLU A 46 -10.53 -13.58 2.98
N LEU A 47 -10.67 -13.54 1.65
CA LEU A 47 -10.20 -14.59 0.74
C LEU A 47 -8.69 -14.78 0.81
N ALA A 48 -7.91 -13.71 0.89
CA ALA A 48 -6.46 -13.79 1.07
C ALA A 48 -6.10 -14.57 2.35
N MET A 49 -6.79 -14.27 3.45
CA MET A 49 -6.58 -14.98 4.72
C MET A 49 -7.00 -16.46 4.65
N GLN A 50 -8.09 -16.76 3.96
CA GLN A 50 -8.56 -18.15 3.76
C GLN A 50 -7.56 -18.98 2.92
N ASN A 51 -6.86 -18.35 1.99
CA ASN A 51 -5.85 -18.99 1.14
C ASN A 51 -4.44 -18.97 1.75
N GLY A 52 -4.26 -18.61 3.02
CA GLY A 52 -3.02 -18.72 3.76
C GLY A 52 -1.96 -17.68 3.39
N VAL A 53 -2.37 -16.54 2.81
CA VAL A 53 -1.47 -15.44 2.46
C VAL A 53 -0.88 -14.83 3.73
N ASP A 54 0.43 -14.53 3.75
CA ASP A 54 1.16 -14.02 4.93
C ASP A 54 1.01 -12.52 5.14
N GLY A 55 0.47 -11.80 4.16
CA GLY A 55 0.19 -10.37 4.26
C GLY A 55 -0.56 -9.84 3.07
N VAL A 56 -1.25 -8.73 3.25
CA VAL A 56 -1.96 -8.05 2.16
C VAL A 56 -1.35 -6.67 1.91
N TYR A 57 -1.40 -6.24 0.65
CA TYR A 57 -0.90 -4.94 0.26
C TYR A 57 -2.01 -4.18 -0.46
N ILE A 58 -2.57 -3.18 0.22
CA ILE A 58 -3.57 -2.27 -0.33
C ILE A 58 -2.90 -1.36 -1.35
N SER A 59 -3.37 -1.43 -2.59
CA SER A 59 -2.78 -0.65 -3.68
C SER A 59 -3.74 -0.52 -4.86
N ASN A 60 -3.80 0.67 -5.43
CA ASN A 60 -4.44 0.94 -6.73
C ASN A 60 -3.40 1.22 -7.83
N HIS A 61 -2.14 0.76 -7.62
CA HIS A 61 -1.02 0.99 -8.54
C HIS A 61 -0.80 2.48 -8.89
N GLY A 62 -1.07 3.38 -7.93
CA GLY A 62 -0.96 4.82 -8.12
C GLY A 62 -2.12 5.44 -8.92
N GLY A 63 -3.27 4.78 -8.95
CA GLY A 63 -4.46 5.17 -9.71
C GLY A 63 -4.35 4.83 -11.20
N ARG A 64 -3.54 3.83 -11.57
CA ARG A 64 -3.27 3.47 -12.98
C ARG A 64 -3.87 2.13 -13.39
N ALA A 65 -4.18 1.26 -12.45
CA ALA A 65 -4.57 -0.11 -12.73
C ALA A 65 -6.06 -0.39 -12.47
N GLU A 66 -6.74 0.47 -11.71
CA GLU A 66 -8.17 0.31 -11.43
C GLU A 66 -8.87 1.67 -11.51
N ASN A 67 -10.16 1.67 -11.75
CA ASN A 67 -10.95 2.86 -12.03
C ASN A 67 -12.09 3.10 -11.02
N SER A 68 -11.95 2.60 -9.80
CA SER A 68 -12.94 2.83 -8.73
C SER A 68 -12.94 4.28 -8.25
N LEU A 69 -11.89 5.04 -8.56
CA LEU A 69 -11.64 6.39 -8.05
C LEU A 69 -11.51 6.46 -6.52
N ARG A 70 -11.40 5.32 -5.83
CA ARG A 70 -11.21 5.26 -4.38
C ARG A 70 -9.74 5.48 -4.00
N PRO A 71 -9.44 6.45 -3.15
CA PRO A 71 -8.13 6.54 -2.54
C PRO A 71 -7.84 5.30 -1.67
N THR A 72 -6.63 4.76 -1.76
CA THR A 72 -6.26 3.55 -1.01
C THR A 72 -6.39 3.71 0.51
N ILE A 73 -6.25 4.91 1.02
CA ILE A 73 -6.46 5.22 2.45
C ILE A 73 -7.89 4.90 2.91
N GLN A 74 -8.89 5.05 2.05
CA GLN A 74 -10.29 4.72 2.35
C GLN A 74 -10.54 3.22 2.40
N CYS A 75 -9.68 2.43 1.75
CA CYS A 75 -9.78 0.97 1.78
C CYS A 75 -9.19 0.36 3.06
N VAL A 76 -8.33 1.10 3.78
CA VAL A 76 -7.61 0.56 4.95
C VAL A 76 -8.55 0.02 6.03
N PRO A 77 -9.61 0.72 6.46
CA PRO A 77 -10.47 0.22 7.54
C PRO A 77 -11.20 -1.08 7.18
N GLU A 78 -11.72 -1.19 5.95
CA GLU A 78 -12.45 -2.39 5.54
C GLU A 78 -11.53 -3.58 5.32
N VAL A 79 -10.35 -3.37 4.72
CA VAL A 79 -9.33 -4.42 4.58
C VAL A 79 -8.83 -4.86 5.96
N ALA A 80 -8.62 -3.92 6.90
CA ALA A 80 -8.25 -4.24 8.27
C ALA A 80 -9.32 -5.11 8.97
N ALA A 81 -10.59 -4.83 8.73
CA ALA A 81 -11.69 -5.66 9.22
C ALA A 81 -11.67 -7.07 8.60
N GLY A 82 -11.39 -7.20 7.30
CA GLY A 82 -11.28 -8.49 6.61
C GLY A 82 -10.07 -9.30 7.06
N VAL A 83 -8.92 -8.66 7.26
CA VAL A 83 -7.71 -9.32 7.80
C VAL A 83 -7.89 -9.70 9.27
N ALA A 84 -8.59 -8.89 10.04
CA ALA A 84 -8.91 -9.14 11.46
C ALA A 84 -7.67 -9.49 12.31
N GLY A 85 -6.56 -8.78 12.11
CA GLY A 85 -5.31 -8.96 12.86
C GLY A 85 -4.51 -10.22 12.51
N ARG A 86 -4.95 -11.03 11.54
CA ARG A 86 -4.30 -12.32 11.18
C ARG A 86 -3.00 -12.17 10.41
N ALA A 87 -2.77 -11.02 9.78
CA ALA A 87 -1.59 -10.77 8.96
C ALA A 87 -1.27 -9.26 8.89
N PRO A 88 -0.02 -8.88 8.54
CA PRO A 88 0.33 -7.49 8.31
C PRO A 88 -0.39 -6.92 7.08
N ILE A 89 -0.72 -5.62 7.18
CA ILE A 89 -1.37 -4.84 6.13
C ILE A 89 -0.41 -3.74 5.69
N LEU A 90 0.01 -3.78 4.45
CA LEU A 90 0.76 -2.70 3.82
C LEU A 90 -0.20 -1.83 2.98
N VAL A 91 0.12 -0.56 2.84
CA VAL A 91 -0.65 0.34 1.97
C VAL A 91 0.28 1.28 1.20
N ASP A 92 -0.01 1.49 -0.08
CA ASP A 92 0.59 2.56 -0.88
C ASP A 92 -0.50 3.44 -1.53
N GLY A 93 -0.05 4.43 -2.27
CA GLY A 93 -0.92 5.37 -2.97
C GLY A 93 -1.18 6.65 -2.17
N GLY A 94 -0.85 7.77 -2.78
CA GLY A 94 -1.14 9.09 -2.22
C GLY A 94 -0.18 9.59 -1.12
N VAL A 95 0.71 8.79 -0.59
CA VAL A 95 1.64 9.18 0.49
C VAL A 95 2.61 10.27 0.02
N ARG A 96 2.58 11.42 0.71
CA ARG A 96 3.40 12.61 0.41
C ARG A 96 4.02 13.23 1.66
N ARG A 97 3.40 13.06 2.81
CA ARG A 97 3.76 13.69 4.07
C ARG A 97 3.78 12.67 5.20
N GLY A 98 4.48 12.97 6.28
CA GLY A 98 4.46 12.12 7.49
C GLY A 98 3.07 11.95 8.09
N VAL A 99 2.17 12.93 7.91
CA VAL A 99 0.77 12.81 8.36
C VAL A 99 0.00 11.73 7.60
N ASP A 100 0.32 11.48 6.34
CA ASP A 100 -0.33 10.42 5.57
C ASP A 100 0.05 9.04 6.14
N ILE A 101 1.33 8.90 6.53
CA ILE A 101 1.82 7.69 7.21
C ILE A 101 1.10 7.51 8.54
N PHE A 102 1.03 8.56 9.36
CA PHE A 102 0.35 8.53 10.66
C PHE A 102 -1.12 8.08 10.53
N LYS A 103 -1.85 8.68 9.58
CA LYS A 103 -3.25 8.32 9.30
C LYS A 103 -3.40 6.86 8.84
N ALA A 104 -2.53 6.39 7.96
CA ALA A 104 -2.58 5.01 7.48
C ALA A 104 -2.37 4.01 8.62
N LEU A 105 -1.38 4.25 9.49
CA LEU A 105 -1.14 3.43 10.68
C LEU A 105 -2.34 3.49 11.64
N ALA A 106 -2.88 4.67 11.89
CA ALA A 106 -4.05 4.86 12.75
C ALA A 106 -5.30 4.11 12.25
N LEU A 107 -5.44 3.95 10.95
CA LEU A 107 -6.55 3.20 10.33
C LEU A 107 -6.34 1.68 10.31
N GLY A 108 -5.17 1.19 10.71
CA GLY A 108 -4.89 -0.24 10.83
C GLY A 108 -3.84 -0.79 9.86
N ALA A 109 -3.16 0.04 9.08
CA ALA A 109 -2.00 -0.40 8.33
C ALA A 109 -0.83 -0.73 9.26
N THR A 110 -0.05 -1.75 8.90
CA THR A 110 1.20 -2.12 9.60
C THR A 110 2.38 -1.32 9.08
N ALA A 111 2.38 -1.06 7.78
CA ALA A 111 3.46 -0.33 7.10
C ALA A 111 2.92 0.42 5.86
N VAL A 112 3.72 1.40 5.41
CA VAL A 112 3.36 2.27 4.29
C VAL A 112 4.42 2.20 3.20
N GLY A 113 3.98 2.01 1.96
CA GLY A 113 4.82 2.08 0.77
C GLY A 113 4.84 3.49 0.18
N VAL A 114 6.02 3.91 -0.27
CA VAL A 114 6.23 5.22 -0.90
C VAL A 114 6.66 5.01 -2.35
N GLY A 115 5.90 5.54 -3.29
CA GLY A 115 6.17 5.44 -4.73
C GLY A 115 6.79 6.74 -5.28
N ARG A 116 5.98 7.57 -5.94
CA ARG A 116 6.45 8.78 -6.65
C ARG A 116 7.41 9.69 -5.88
N PRO A 117 7.27 9.96 -4.58
CA PRO A 117 8.21 10.84 -3.87
C PRO A 117 9.67 10.39 -3.94
N TYR A 118 9.97 9.09 -3.74
CA TYR A 118 11.36 8.64 -3.84
C TYR A 118 11.88 8.73 -5.27
N MET A 119 11.02 8.51 -6.28
CA MET A 119 11.41 8.65 -7.68
C MET A 119 11.78 10.10 -8.03
N TRP A 120 11.06 11.09 -7.48
CA TRP A 120 11.41 12.49 -7.67
C TRP A 120 12.75 12.84 -7.03
N GLY A 121 12.99 12.33 -5.82
CA GLY A 121 14.28 12.46 -5.14
C GLY A 121 15.41 11.84 -5.97
N LEU A 122 15.20 10.60 -6.45
CA LEU A 122 16.16 9.90 -7.28
C LEU A 122 16.48 10.65 -8.59
N ALA A 123 15.44 11.12 -9.29
CA ALA A 123 15.60 11.84 -10.55
C ALA A 123 16.33 13.19 -10.39
N SER A 124 16.13 13.87 -9.26
CA SER A 124 16.71 15.19 -9.01
C SER A 124 18.14 15.15 -8.46
N PHE A 125 18.44 14.21 -7.56
CA PHE A 125 19.67 14.20 -6.77
C PHE A 125 20.28 12.80 -6.58
N GLY A 126 19.83 11.79 -7.30
CA GLY A 126 20.31 10.42 -7.13
C GLY A 126 20.01 9.85 -5.74
N GLN A 127 20.91 9.01 -5.24
CA GLN A 127 20.77 8.38 -3.92
C GLN A 127 20.56 9.40 -2.78
N PRO A 128 21.31 10.51 -2.67
CA PRO A 128 21.08 11.53 -1.64
C PRO A 128 19.65 12.10 -1.66
N GLY A 129 19.04 12.21 -2.84
CA GLY A 129 17.66 12.65 -2.98
C GLY A 129 16.66 11.66 -2.41
N VAL A 130 16.88 10.37 -2.60
CA VAL A 130 16.04 9.31 -1.99
C VAL A 130 16.15 9.35 -0.47
N GLU A 131 17.37 9.44 0.05
CA GLU A 131 17.64 9.51 1.49
C GLU A 131 16.96 10.74 2.12
N MET A 132 17.03 11.90 1.45
CA MET A 132 16.38 13.11 1.91
C MET A 132 14.85 12.97 1.94
N VAL A 133 14.24 12.39 0.92
CA VAL A 133 12.78 12.15 0.90
C VAL A 133 12.34 11.28 2.07
N LEU A 134 13.07 10.19 2.32
CA LEU A 134 12.75 9.29 3.44
C LEU A 134 12.95 9.99 4.78
N ASP A 135 13.98 10.80 4.90
CA ASP A 135 14.26 11.56 6.13
C ASP A 135 13.20 12.65 6.40
N ILE A 136 12.72 13.35 5.35
CA ILE A 136 11.60 14.29 5.47
C ILE A 136 10.35 13.59 6.00
N LEU A 137 9.97 12.47 5.39
CA LEU A 137 8.79 11.71 5.80
C LEU A 137 8.91 11.22 7.24
N ARG A 138 10.10 10.73 7.64
CA ARG A 138 10.38 10.29 9.00
C ARG A 138 10.27 11.44 10.01
N ARG A 139 10.88 12.58 9.72
CA ARG A 139 10.83 13.76 10.61
C ARG A 139 9.42 14.29 10.78
N GLU A 140 8.63 14.33 9.71
CA GLU A 140 7.23 14.74 9.77
C GLU A 140 6.39 13.77 10.60
N LEU A 141 6.58 12.46 10.42
CA LEU A 141 5.92 11.45 11.26
C LEU A 141 6.27 11.64 12.74
N GLN A 142 7.55 11.80 13.05
CA GLN A 142 8.01 12.06 14.42
C GLN A 142 7.45 13.36 15.01
N LEU A 143 7.28 14.40 14.18
CA LEU A 143 6.66 15.65 14.62
C LEU A 143 5.21 15.44 15.04
N ILE A 144 4.43 14.75 14.22
CA ILE A 144 3.02 14.46 14.53
C ILE A 144 2.89 13.58 15.76
N MET A 145 3.73 12.55 15.88
CA MET A 145 3.77 11.72 17.08
C MET A 145 4.02 12.54 18.35
N ARG A 146 4.95 13.50 18.30
CA ARG A 146 5.20 14.43 19.42
C ARG A 146 4.01 15.33 19.71
N GLN A 147 3.38 15.89 18.68
CA GLN A 147 2.20 16.77 18.82
C GLN A 147 0.99 16.04 19.40
N THR A 148 0.86 14.73 19.13
CA THR A 148 -0.23 13.91 19.64
C THR A 148 0.12 13.15 20.93
N GLY A 149 1.34 13.28 21.44
CA GLY A 149 1.80 12.56 22.64
C GLY A 149 2.06 11.07 22.42
N VAL A 150 2.14 10.61 21.17
CA VAL A 150 2.42 9.21 20.85
C VAL A 150 3.91 8.94 20.88
N THR A 151 4.35 8.03 21.72
CA THR A 151 5.77 7.70 21.95
C THR A 151 6.30 6.57 21.07
N SER A 152 5.42 5.75 20.50
CA SER A 152 5.78 4.60 19.64
C SER A 152 4.80 4.47 18.49
N VAL A 153 5.27 4.04 17.32
CA VAL A 153 4.41 3.79 16.15
C VAL A 153 3.34 2.72 16.42
N GLN A 154 3.62 1.77 17.30
CA GLN A 154 2.70 0.73 17.72
C GLN A 154 1.51 1.28 18.54
N ASN A 155 1.67 2.46 19.12
CA ASN A 155 0.63 3.13 19.91
C ASN A 155 -0.24 4.07 19.07
N ILE A 156 0.07 4.23 17.78
CA ILE A 156 -0.78 4.98 16.86
C ILE A 156 -2.08 4.20 16.66
N SER A 157 -3.21 4.82 16.96
CA SER A 157 -4.52 4.19 16.89
C SER A 157 -5.58 5.12 16.30
N LYS A 158 -6.74 4.55 16.00
CA LYS A 158 -7.88 5.28 15.43
C LYS A 158 -8.34 6.46 16.31
N ASN A 159 -8.04 6.46 17.60
CA ASN A 159 -8.41 7.54 18.52
C ASN A 159 -7.74 8.89 18.20
N TYR A 160 -6.67 8.89 17.40
CA TYR A 160 -5.93 10.10 17.01
C TYR A 160 -6.43 10.74 15.71
N ILE A 161 -7.42 10.15 15.07
CA ILE A 161 -7.97 10.66 13.81
C ILE A 161 -9.48 10.87 13.94
N ILE A 162 -9.97 11.87 13.23
CA ILE A 162 -11.41 12.10 13.09
C ILE A 162 -11.80 11.55 11.71
N ASP A 163 -12.66 10.54 11.72
CA ASP A 163 -13.28 10.03 10.50
C ASP A 163 -14.47 10.93 10.18
N ARG A 164 -14.23 11.97 9.38
CA ARG A 164 -15.32 12.77 8.83
C ARG A 164 -15.81 12.01 7.61
N GLN A 165 -16.98 11.39 7.75
CA GLN A 165 -17.77 11.02 6.58
C GLN A 165 -18.12 12.32 5.84
N ILE A 166 -17.43 12.54 4.70
CA ILE A 166 -17.72 13.63 3.78
C ILE A 166 -18.71 13.10 2.75
#